data_4d7eaf5523ddbdce78a093ad662a9ec1
#
_entry.id   4d7eaf5523ddbdce78a093ad662a9ec1
#
_cell.length_a   1.000
_cell.length_b   1.000
_cell.length_c   1.000
_cell.angle_alpha   90.00
_cell.angle_beta   90.00
_cell.angle_gamma   90.00
#
_symmetry.space_group_name_H-M   'P 1'
#
loop_
_entity.id
_entity.type
_entity.pdbx_description
1 polymer ?
#
loop_
_entity_poly.entity_id
_entity_poly.type
_entity_poly.pdbx_seq_one_letter_code
_entity_poly.pdbx_strand_id
1 'polypeptide(L)'
;MKKIYVDIDETICFYEQEIPLDGKKDYSKAIPSYENIDKINKLYEQGNTIIYWTARGSRSGIDWHEFTEKQLSHWGAKYHQLKCDKPYYDIFIEDRSIRIEELK
;
A
#
# COMPACT_ATOMS: atom_id res chain seq x y z
N MET A 1 -8.02 -7.03 -19.11
CA MET A 1 -7.06 -6.92 -18.04
C MET A 1 -6.97 -5.50 -17.55
N LYS A 2 -7.11 -5.30 -16.26
CA LYS A 2 -7.10 -3.96 -15.67
C LYS A 2 -5.74 -3.67 -15.05
N LYS A 3 -5.34 -2.41 -15.10
CA LYS A 3 -4.19 -1.91 -14.36
C LYS A 3 -4.72 -1.31 -13.06
N ILE A 4 -4.33 -1.89 -11.93
CA ILE A 4 -4.89 -1.55 -10.62
C ILE A 4 -3.78 -1.01 -9.73
N TYR A 5 -3.94 0.22 -9.25
CA TYR A 5 -3.06 0.83 -8.27
C TYR A 5 -3.61 0.57 -6.88
N VAL A 6 -2.77 0.11 -5.98
CA VAL A 6 -3.17 -0.28 -4.62
C VAL A 6 -2.30 0.47 -3.61
N ASP A 7 -2.94 1.16 -2.69
CA ASP A 7 -2.25 1.79 -1.57
C ASP A 7 -1.77 0.73 -0.57
N ILE A 8 -0.83 1.07 0.28
CA ILE A 8 -0.26 0.14 1.26
C ILE A 8 -0.79 0.44 2.66
N ASP A 9 -0.35 1.55 3.26
CA ASP A 9 -0.70 1.88 4.64
C ASP A 9 -2.18 2.22 4.75
N GLU A 10 -2.85 1.66 5.76
CA GLU A 10 -4.29 1.77 6.01
C GLU A 10 -5.14 1.12 4.92
N THR A 11 -4.53 0.30 4.08
CA THR A 11 -5.23 -0.46 3.04
C THR A 11 -4.94 -1.96 3.17
N ILE A 12 -3.68 -2.36 3.12
CA ILE A 12 -3.29 -3.77 3.30
C ILE A 12 -2.54 -4.01 4.61
N CYS A 13 -2.26 -2.97 5.36
CA CYS A 13 -1.66 -3.07 6.69
C CYS A 13 -2.16 -1.91 7.55
N PHE A 14 -2.08 -2.10 8.86
CA PHE A 14 -2.61 -1.13 9.82
C PHE A 14 -1.63 -0.98 10.98
N TYR A 15 -1.84 0.04 11.81
CA TYR A 15 -0.97 0.36 12.92
C TYR A 15 -1.77 0.47 14.21
N GLU A 16 -1.23 -0.06 15.31
CA GLU A 16 -1.87 0.04 16.62
C GLU A 16 -1.67 1.41 17.26
N GLN A 17 -0.58 2.08 16.90
CA GLN A 17 -0.20 3.35 17.51
C GLN A 17 -0.54 4.53 16.60
N GLU A 18 -0.88 5.66 17.22
CA GLU A 18 -1.09 6.88 16.49
C GLU A 18 0.23 7.36 15.86
N ILE A 19 0.10 8.13 14.77
CA ILE A 19 1.25 8.72 14.09
C ILE A 19 1.94 9.71 15.05
N PRO A 20 3.27 9.61 15.27
CA PRO A 20 3.98 10.56 16.11
C PRO A 20 3.81 12.00 15.65
N LEU A 21 3.84 12.95 16.60
CA LEU A 21 3.66 14.37 16.33
C LEU A 21 4.69 14.93 15.32
N ASP A 22 5.86 14.30 15.21
CA ASP A 22 6.90 14.73 14.27
C ASP A 22 6.64 14.25 12.84
N GLY A 23 5.54 13.53 12.62
CA GLY A 23 5.18 13.03 11.30
C GLY A 23 6.04 11.88 10.79
N LYS A 24 6.96 11.38 11.59
CA LYS A 24 7.83 10.27 11.21
C LYS A 24 7.18 8.95 11.58
N LYS A 25 6.63 8.29 10.58
CA LYS A 25 5.97 7.01 10.75
C LYS A 25 6.99 5.88 10.68
N ASP A 26 6.91 4.96 11.63
CA ASP A 26 7.75 3.77 11.61
C ASP A 26 7.03 2.64 10.88
N TYR A 27 7.39 2.44 9.62
CA TYR A 27 6.74 1.45 8.76
C TYR A 27 7.08 0.01 9.17
N SER A 28 8.09 -0.19 10.01
CA SER A 28 8.41 -1.53 10.53
C SER A 28 7.34 -2.05 11.49
N LYS A 29 6.50 -1.16 12.01
CA LYS A 29 5.41 -1.52 12.93
C LYS A 29 4.10 -1.82 12.22
N ALA A 30 4.08 -1.83 10.90
CA ALA A 30 2.90 -2.18 10.12
C ALA A 30 2.47 -3.61 10.40
N ILE A 31 1.18 -3.78 10.66
CA ILE A 31 0.57 -5.09 10.89
C ILE A 31 -0.20 -5.47 9.63
N PRO A 32 0.19 -6.55 8.93
CA PRO A 32 -0.46 -6.90 7.68
C PRO A 32 -1.89 -7.38 7.90
N SER A 33 -2.78 -6.98 7.00
CA SER A 33 -4.12 -7.55 6.90
C SER A 33 -4.09 -8.63 5.83
N TYR A 34 -3.95 -9.88 6.23
CA TYR A 34 -3.89 -10.98 5.27
C TYR A 34 -5.20 -11.13 4.50
N GLU A 35 -6.32 -10.78 5.12
CA GLU A 35 -7.61 -10.75 4.43
C GLU A 35 -7.58 -9.79 3.24
N ASN A 36 -7.07 -8.58 3.45
CA ASN A 36 -7.00 -7.58 2.39
C ASN A 36 -5.93 -7.93 1.35
N ILE A 37 -4.79 -8.44 1.78
CA ILE A 37 -3.73 -8.90 0.88
C ILE A 37 -4.27 -10.01 -0.03
N ASP A 38 -5.06 -10.94 0.52
CA ASP A 38 -5.65 -12.02 -0.28
C ASP A 38 -6.62 -11.49 -1.33
N LYS A 39 -7.37 -10.44 -1.02
CA LYS A 39 -8.26 -9.80 -2.01
C LYS A 39 -7.47 -9.29 -3.21
N ILE A 40 -6.34 -8.64 -2.94
CA ILE A 40 -5.48 -8.11 -4.01
C ILE A 40 -4.81 -9.25 -4.76
N ASN A 41 -4.34 -10.27 -4.05
CA ASN A 41 -3.73 -11.44 -4.68
C ASN A 41 -4.69 -12.15 -5.63
N LYS A 42 -5.98 -12.20 -5.29
CA LYS A 42 -6.99 -12.76 -6.21
C LYS A 42 -7.11 -11.95 -7.48
N LEU A 43 -7.05 -10.62 -7.39
CA LEU A 43 -7.05 -9.77 -8.58
C LEU A 43 -5.80 -10.05 -9.44
N TYR A 44 -4.65 -10.25 -8.80
CA TYR A 44 -3.42 -10.63 -9.50
C TYR A 44 -3.61 -11.95 -10.25
N GLU A 45 -4.16 -12.95 -9.57
CA GLU A 45 -4.36 -14.28 -10.17
C GLU A 45 -5.39 -14.28 -11.29
N GLN A 46 -6.31 -13.33 -11.29
CA GLN A 46 -7.29 -13.15 -12.35
C GLN A 46 -6.70 -12.47 -13.59
N GLY A 47 -5.41 -12.15 -13.56
CA GLY A 47 -4.71 -11.60 -14.72
C GLY A 47 -4.63 -10.08 -14.75
N ASN A 48 -5.04 -9.40 -13.70
CA ASN A 48 -4.89 -7.95 -13.61
C ASN A 48 -3.45 -7.56 -13.28
N THR A 49 -3.03 -6.38 -13.73
CA THR A 49 -1.73 -5.82 -13.38
C THR A 49 -1.85 -5.08 -12.07
N ILE A 50 -1.09 -5.50 -11.07
CA ILE A 50 -1.13 -4.91 -9.74
C ILE A 50 0.10 -4.03 -9.52
N ILE A 51 -0.13 -2.77 -9.16
CA ILE A 51 0.92 -1.81 -8.85
C ILE A 51 0.67 -1.28 -7.44
N TYR A 52 1.55 -1.63 -6.50
CA TYR A 52 1.50 -1.00 -5.18
C TYR A 52 2.11 0.38 -5.28
N TRP A 53 1.37 1.38 -4.82
CA TRP A 53 1.73 2.79 -4.96
C TRP A 53 1.59 3.46 -3.60
N THR A 54 2.69 3.97 -3.06
CA THR A 54 2.75 4.44 -1.68
C THR A 54 3.41 5.80 -1.58
N ALA A 55 2.97 6.57 -0.58
CA ALA A 55 3.57 7.85 -0.22
C ALA A 55 4.70 7.71 0.81
N ARG A 56 5.13 6.47 1.12
CA ARG A 56 6.23 6.25 2.06
C ARG A 56 7.47 7.01 1.60
N GLY A 57 7.98 7.86 2.47
CA GLY A 57 9.16 8.67 2.18
C GLY A 57 8.90 9.99 1.47
N SER A 58 7.66 10.26 1.03
CA SER A 58 7.36 11.48 0.28
C SER A 58 7.54 12.76 1.12
N ARG A 59 7.35 12.65 2.44
CA ARG A 59 7.51 13.78 3.36
C ARG A 59 8.90 13.87 3.96
N SER A 60 9.52 12.72 4.25
CA SER A 60 10.81 12.67 4.93
C SER A 60 12.00 12.68 3.97
N GLY A 61 11.78 12.31 2.72
CA GLY A 61 12.86 12.11 1.76
C GLY A 61 13.64 10.82 1.96
N ILE A 62 13.22 9.97 2.91
CA ILE A 62 13.86 8.69 3.15
C ILE A 62 13.42 7.69 2.09
N ASP A 63 14.37 6.95 1.52
CA ASP A 63 14.07 5.92 0.54
C ASP A 63 13.58 4.65 1.25
N TRP A 64 12.28 4.39 1.14
CA TRP A 64 11.64 3.21 1.73
C TRP A 64 11.39 2.09 0.74
N HIS A 65 11.89 2.21 -0.51
CA HIS A 65 11.56 1.25 -1.57
C HIS A 65 12.02 -0.17 -1.22
N GLU A 66 13.30 -0.34 -0.91
CA GLU A 66 13.85 -1.67 -0.60
C GLU A 66 13.17 -2.30 0.62
N PHE A 67 12.98 -1.53 1.67
CA PHE A 67 12.31 -1.98 2.89
C PHE A 67 10.87 -2.44 2.58
N THR A 68 10.13 -1.64 1.81
CA THR A 68 8.74 -1.95 1.45
C THR A 68 8.67 -3.20 0.59
N GLU A 69 9.59 -3.35 -0.36
CA GLU A 69 9.67 -4.53 -1.21
C GLU A 69 9.86 -5.81 -0.39
N LYS A 70 10.76 -5.77 0.57
CA LYS A 70 10.98 -6.91 1.48
C LYS A 70 9.75 -7.20 2.34
N GLN A 71 9.09 -6.16 2.81
CA GLN A 71 7.89 -6.28 3.63
C GLN A 71 6.75 -6.92 2.85
N LEU A 72 6.49 -6.46 1.62
CA LEU A 72 5.47 -7.04 0.75
C LEU A 72 5.76 -8.51 0.45
N SER A 73 7.03 -8.84 0.18
CA SER A 73 7.45 -10.21 -0.05
C SER A 73 7.21 -11.09 1.18
N HIS A 74 7.54 -10.59 2.36
CA HIS A 74 7.35 -11.30 3.61
C HIS A 74 5.86 -11.56 3.89
N TRP A 75 4.99 -10.64 3.48
CA TRP A 75 3.54 -10.77 3.66
C TRP A 75 2.87 -11.63 2.59
N GLY A 76 3.61 -12.10 1.59
CA GLY A 76 3.05 -12.90 0.51
C GLY A 76 2.22 -12.11 -0.49
N ALA A 77 2.43 -10.81 -0.58
CA ALA A 77 1.74 -9.96 -1.54
C ALA A 77 2.26 -10.22 -2.95
N LYS A 78 1.34 -10.41 -3.89
CA LYS A 78 1.65 -10.63 -5.30
C LYS A 78 1.41 -9.34 -6.08
N TYR A 79 2.41 -8.88 -6.82
CA TYR A 79 2.29 -7.63 -7.57
C TYR A 79 3.30 -7.61 -8.71
N HIS A 80 3.13 -6.65 -9.62
CA HIS A 80 4.03 -6.47 -10.76
C HIS A 80 5.01 -5.34 -10.54
N GLN A 81 4.60 -4.29 -9.83
CA GLN A 81 5.44 -3.12 -9.65
C GLN A 81 5.16 -2.46 -8.29
N LEU A 82 6.20 -1.91 -7.68
CA LEU A 82 6.11 -1.08 -6.49
C LEU A 82 6.61 0.31 -6.84
N LYS A 83 5.78 1.32 -6.57
CA LYS A 83 6.14 2.72 -6.80
C LYS A 83 6.01 3.49 -5.49
N CYS A 84 7.05 4.20 -5.11
CA CYS A 84 7.11 5.00 -3.87
C CYS A 84 7.05 6.51 -4.15
N ASP A 85 6.42 6.89 -5.26
CA ASP A 85 6.34 8.28 -5.70
C ASP A 85 4.94 8.88 -5.56
N LYS A 86 4.09 8.26 -4.74
CA LYS A 86 2.76 8.81 -4.50
C LYS A 86 2.88 10.09 -3.68
N PRO A 87 2.23 11.19 -4.11
CA PRO A 87 2.32 12.43 -3.34
C PRO A 87 1.60 12.31 -2.01
N TYR A 88 2.08 13.05 -1.02
CA TYR A 88 1.33 13.23 0.22
C TYR A 88 0.18 14.20 -0.06
N TYR A 89 -1.01 13.89 0.46
CA TYR A 89 -2.19 14.74 0.28
C TYR A 89 -3.18 14.52 1.43
N ASP A 90 -4.05 15.49 1.64
CA ASP A 90 -5.13 15.35 2.61
C ASP A 90 -6.37 14.69 2.00
N ILE A 91 -6.71 15.07 0.77
CA ILE A 91 -7.88 14.55 0.06
C ILE A 91 -7.51 14.29 -1.39
N PHE A 92 -7.88 13.12 -1.88
CA PHE A 92 -7.69 12.73 -3.27
C PHE A 92 -9.07 12.62 -3.92
N ILE A 93 -9.34 13.49 -4.89
CA ILE A 93 -10.62 13.49 -5.61
C ILE A 93 -10.39 12.93 -7.00
N GLU A 94 -11.01 11.81 -7.31
CA GLU A 94 -10.87 11.17 -8.61
C GLU A 94 -12.07 10.23 -8.85
N ASP A 95 -12.17 9.64 -10.04
CA ASP A 95 -13.37 8.95 -10.51
C ASP A 95 -13.27 7.42 -10.54
N ARG A 96 -12.12 6.85 -10.25
CA ARG A 96 -11.87 5.41 -10.47
C ARG A 96 -11.35 4.67 -9.25
N SER A 97 -11.56 5.22 -8.06
CA SER A 97 -11.08 4.58 -6.84
C SER A 97 -12.22 3.91 -6.08
N ILE A 98 -11.88 2.84 -5.39
CA ILE A 98 -12.74 2.23 -4.39
C ILE A 98 -11.94 2.05 -3.11
N ARG A 99 -12.63 1.95 -1.99
CA ARG A 99 -12.00 1.64 -0.71
C ARG A 99 -11.84 0.13 -0.60
N ILE A 100 -10.84 -0.30 0.16
CA ILE A 100 -10.55 -1.73 0.30
C ILE A 100 -11.78 -2.50 0.85
N GLU A 101 -12.57 -1.88 1.70
CA GLU A 101 -13.76 -2.50 2.26
C GLU A 101 -14.83 -2.80 1.20
N GLU A 102 -14.81 -2.06 0.10
CA GLU A 102 -15.76 -2.25 -1.01
C GLU A 102 -15.35 -3.39 -1.94
N LEU A 103 -14.11 -3.83 -1.84
CA LEU A 103 -13.60 -4.95 -2.65
C LEU A 103 -13.95 -6.27 -1.97
N LYS A 104 -14.63 -7.12 -2.71
CA LYS A 104 -15.10 -8.42 -2.19
C LYS A 104 -14.20 -9.58 -2.59
#